data_cab529ca81416fb0b89c9d308f0115be
#
_entry.id   cab529ca81416fb0b89c9d308f0115be
#
_cell.length_a   1.000
_cell.length_b   1.000
_cell.length_c   1.000
_cell.angle_alpha   90.00
_cell.angle_beta   90.00
_cell.angle_gamma   90.00
#
_symmetry.space_group_name_H-M   'P 1'
#
loop_
_entity.id
_entity.type
_entity.pdbx_description
1 polymer ?
#
loop_
_entity_poly.entity_id
_entity_poly.type
_entity_poly.pdbx_seq_one_letter_code
_entity_poly.pdbx_strand_id
1 'polypeptide(L)'
;MTDEVQANDWLCSFAVDTGNHDSASAIIQYESGMHAVYTQNFYTRRGAAARGASLIGYRRTITFDWYKDELTVHHHHSNKVERHRFETTADGHHGGDTELARDFLGVLAGRRVSRSPLEAGILSVKMCLMARDSCQTGSFQVA
;
A
#
# COMPACT_ATOMS: atom_id res chain seq x y z
N MET A 1 1.75 -9.82 29.80
CA MET A 1 2.78 -8.94 29.19
C MET A 1 2.92 -7.79 30.15
N THR A 2 4.08 -7.61 30.71
CA THR A 2 4.35 -6.56 31.69
C THR A 2 4.46 -5.24 30.96
N ASP A 3 3.75 -4.22 31.46
CA ASP A 3 3.78 -2.83 31.00
C ASP A 3 5.12 -2.15 31.34
N GLU A 4 6.22 -2.80 31.02
CA GLU A 4 7.52 -2.14 31.13
C GLU A 4 7.64 -1.13 29.98
N VAL A 5 7.43 0.12 30.32
CA VAL A 5 7.76 1.27 29.47
C VAL A 5 9.21 1.11 29.03
N GLN A 6 9.43 0.99 27.74
CA GLN A 6 10.78 0.92 27.20
C GLN A 6 11.51 2.22 27.54
N ALA A 7 12.82 2.12 27.77
CA ALA A 7 13.68 3.19 28.26
C ALA A 7 13.70 4.50 27.42
N ASN A 8 12.93 4.58 26.35
CA ASN A 8 12.84 5.72 25.43
C ASN A 8 11.44 6.37 25.37
N ASP A 9 10.55 6.12 26.33
CA ASP A 9 9.15 6.61 26.33
C ASP A 9 8.34 6.30 25.08
N TRP A 10 8.73 5.29 24.31
CA TRP A 10 8.01 4.86 23.12
C TRP A 10 6.94 3.86 23.51
N LEU A 11 5.70 4.19 23.21
CA LEU A 11 4.58 3.26 23.40
C LEU A 11 4.72 2.07 22.47
N CYS A 12 4.39 0.89 23.00
CA CYS A 12 4.30 -0.31 22.17
C CYS A 12 3.19 -0.13 21.12
N SER A 13 3.47 -0.45 19.87
CA SER A 13 2.49 -0.34 18.77
C SER A 13 1.21 -1.15 18.99
N PHE A 14 1.26 -2.13 19.90
CA PHE A 14 0.12 -2.97 20.27
C PHE A 14 -0.52 -2.57 21.60
N ALA A 15 -0.07 -1.47 22.23
CA ALA A 15 -0.71 -0.97 23.43
C ALA A 15 -2.07 -0.35 23.10
N VAL A 16 -3.04 -0.57 23.96
CA VAL A 16 -4.43 -0.13 23.76
C VAL A 16 -4.60 1.40 23.78
N ASP A 17 -3.63 2.13 24.30
CA ASP A 17 -3.64 3.57 24.45
C ASP A 17 -2.93 4.33 23.32
N THR A 18 -2.42 3.65 22.29
CA THR A 18 -1.77 4.32 21.15
C THR A 18 -2.74 5.11 20.29
N GLY A 19 -4.04 4.82 20.37
CA GLY A 19 -5.07 5.45 19.54
C GLY A 19 -4.97 5.14 18.03
N ASN A 20 -4.06 4.25 17.62
CA ASN A 20 -3.88 3.83 16.25
C ASN A 20 -4.81 2.66 15.90
N HIS A 21 -5.31 2.68 14.67
CA HIS A 21 -6.04 1.53 14.14
C HIS A 21 -5.05 0.46 13.70
N ASP A 22 -5.18 -0.75 14.21
CA ASP A 22 -4.39 -1.93 13.84
C ASP A 22 -5.01 -2.70 12.66
N SER A 23 -6.26 -2.38 12.32
CA SER A 23 -6.98 -2.96 11.19
C SER A 23 -7.91 -1.93 10.56
N ALA A 24 -7.99 -1.91 9.24
CA ALA A 24 -8.91 -1.06 8.49
C ALA A 24 -9.31 -1.72 7.16
N SER A 25 -10.53 -1.43 6.71
CA SER A 25 -11.00 -1.80 5.38
C SER A 25 -11.78 -0.64 4.76
N ALA A 26 -11.64 -0.47 3.45
CA ALA A 26 -12.36 0.57 2.70
C ALA A 26 -12.82 0.05 1.34
N ILE A 27 -13.96 0.53 0.88
CA ILE A 27 -14.44 0.37 -0.50
C ILE A 27 -14.37 1.73 -1.16
N ILE A 28 -13.70 1.81 -2.30
CA ILE A 28 -13.47 3.04 -3.05
C ILE A 28 -14.13 2.87 -4.41
N GLN A 29 -15.01 3.79 -4.78
CA GLN A 29 -15.62 3.86 -6.10
C GLN A 29 -15.07 5.07 -6.83
N TYR A 30 -14.64 4.87 -8.07
CA TYR A 30 -14.15 5.90 -8.96
C TYR A 30 -15.24 6.33 -9.95
N GLU A 31 -15.19 7.56 -10.43
CA GLU A 31 -16.12 8.09 -11.46
C GLU A 31 -16.16 7.23 -12.71
N SER A 32 -15.05 6.59 -13.07
CA SER A 32 -14.96 5.65 -14.20
C SER A 32 -15.79 4.37 -14.04
N GLY A 33 -16.41 4.14 -12.88
CA GLY A 33 -17.08 2.89 -12.51
C GLY A 33 -16.12 1.83 -11.97
N MET A 34 -14.82 2.06 -12.00
CA MET A 34 -13.85 1.19 -11.31
C MET A 34 -14.10 1.27 -9.81
N HIS A 35 -13.91 0.16 -9.12
CA HIS A 35 -13.90 0.14 -7.66
C HIS A 35 -12.70 -0.62 -7.13
N ALA A 36 -12.29 -0.29 -5.92
CA ALA A 36 -11.22 -0.97 -5.21
C ALA A 36 -11.70 -1.36 -3.81
N VAL A 37 -11.24 -2.49 -3.33
CA VAL A 37 -11.38 -2.91 -1.93
C VAL A 37 -9.99 -2.91 -1.32
N TYR A 38 -9.82 -2.14 -0.28
CA TYR A 38 -8.58 -2.05 0.48
C TYR A 38 -8.78 -2.69 1.85
N THR A 39 -7.79 -3.43 2.30
CA THR A 39 -7.75 -3.95 3.66
C THR A 39 -6.31 -3.92 4.17
N GLN A 40 -6.16 -3.59 5.44
CA GLN A 40 -4.88 -3.67 6.14
C GLN A 40 -5.08 -4.21 7.55
N ASN A 41 -4.04 -4.85 8.07
CA ASN A 41 -3.90 -5.14 9.48
C ASN A 41 -2.41 -5.23 9.86
N PHE A 42 -2.09 -4.88 11.09
CA PHE A 42 -0.72 -4.89 11.60
C PHE A 42 -0.46 -6.01 12.62
N TYR A 43 -1.47 -6.77 13.00
CA TYR A 43 -1.33 -7.88 13.96
C TYR A 43 -1.09 -9.24 13.29
N THR A 44 -1.12 -9.31 11.96
CA THR A 44 -0.86 -10.56 11.25
C THR A 44 0.61 -10.96 11.36
N ARG A 45 0.85 -12.21 11.75
CA ARG A 45 2.20 -12.76 11.81
C ARG A 45 2.85 -12.71 10.41
N ARG A 46 4.13 -12.32 10.36
CA ARG A 46 4.88 -12.11 9.10
C ARG A 46 4.74 -13.28 8.10
N GLY A 47 4.76 -14.54 8.55
CA GLY A 47 4.63 -15.69 7.66
C GLY A 47 3.24 -15.90 7.05
N ALA A 48 2.20 -15.22 7.60
CA ALA A 48 0.84 -15.23 7.08
C ALA A 48 0.45 -13.88 6.44
N ALA A 49 1.34 -12.88 6.53
CA ALA A 49 1.10 -11.57 5.95
C ALA A 49 1.28 -11.60 4.43
N ALA A 50 0.47 -10.80 3.73
CA ALA A 50 0.61 -10.52 2.31
C ALA A 50 0.65 -8.99 2.11
N ARG A 51 1.44 -8.53 1.16
CA ARG A 51 1.45 -7.13 0.74
C ARG A 51 1.44 -7.06 -0.77
N GLY A 52 0.29 -6.78 -1.32
CA GLY A 52 0.14 -6.80 -2.76
C GLY A 52 -1.26 -6.38 -3.19
N ALA A 53 -1.61 -6.68 -4.42
CA ALA A 53 -2.94 -6.44 -4.95
C ALA A 53 -3.32 -7.44 -6.05
N SER A 54 -4.63 -7.55 -6.28
CA SER A 54 -5.22 -8.14 -7.48
C SER A 54 -5.86 -7.05 -8.32
N LEU A 55 -5.38 -6.88 -9.55
CA LEU A 55 -5.92 -5.94 -10.53
C LEU A 55 -6.72 -6.74 -11.57
N ILE A 56 -8.03 -6.59 -11.55
CA ILE A 56 -8.93 -7.36 -12.40
C ILE A 56 -9.42 -6.47 -13.54
N GLY A 57 -9.03 -6.79 -14.75
CA GLY A 57 -9.49 -6.14 -15.96
C GLY A 57 -10.21 -7.14 -16.87
N TYR A 58 -10.82 -6.67 -17.96
CA TYR A 58 -11.59 -7.53 -18.87
C TYR A 58 -10.76 -8.61 -19.59
N ARG A 59 -9.47 -8.37 -19.78
CA ARG A 59 -8.60 -9.27 -20.55
C ARG A 59 -7.65 -10.08 -19.70
N ARG A 60 -7.32 -9.58 -18.50
CA ARG A 60 -6.30 -10.16 -17.62
C ARG A 60 -6.60 -9.85 -16.18
N THR A 61 -6.17 -10.75 -15.31
CA THR A 61 -5.99 -10.47 -13.90
C THR A 61 -4.51 -10.46 -13.59
N ILE A 62 -4.03 -9.44 -12.92
CA ILE A 62 -2.67 -9.33 -12.44
C ILE A 62 -2.70 -9.42 -10.93
N THR A 63 -1.91 -10.33 -10.35
CA THR A 63 -1.70 -10.43 -8.92
C THR A 63 -0.23 -10.22 -8.61
N PHE A 64 0.07 -9.49 -7.56
CA PHE A 64 1.44 -9.41 -7.06
C PHE A 64 1.46 -9.49 -5.54
N ASP A 65 2.52 -10.07 -5.02
CA ASP A 65 2.81 -10.14 -3.60
C ASP A 65 4.26 -9.69 -3.38
N TRP A 66 4.42 -8.56 -2.72
CA TRP A 66 5.72 -7.96 -2.47
C TRP A 66 6.63 -8.83 -1.58
N TYR A 67 6.06 -9.56 -0.63
CA TYR A 67 6.86 -10.43 0.24
C TYR A 67 7.37 -11.69 -0.46
N LYS A 68 6.82 -12.01 -1.63
CA LYS A 68 7.23 -13.17 -2.45
C LYS A 68 8.04 -12.76 -3.67
N ASP A 69 8.19 -11.45 -3.94
CA ASP A 69 8.82 -10.93 -5.15
C ASP A 69 8.22 -11.54 -6.44
N GLU A 70 6.90 -11.77 -6.43
CA GLU A 70 6.21 -12.46 -7.50
C GLU A 70 5.06 -11.62 -8.06
N LEU A 71 4.98 -11.60 -9.40
CA LEU A 71 3.85 -11.07 -10.16
C LEU A 71 3.34 -12.15 -11.11
N THR A 72 2.04 -12.39 -11.08
CA THR A 72 1.39 -13.36 -11.98
C THR A 72 0.34 -12.67 -12.83
N VAL A 73 0.33 -12.97 -14.13
CA VAL A 73 -0.67 -12.49 -15.10
C VAL A 73 -1.46 -13.66 -15.62
N HIS A 74 -2.76 -13.67 -15.36
CA HIS A 74 -3.71 -14.62 -15.91
C HIS A 74 -4.43 -14.01 -17.09
N HIS A 75 -4.37 -14.64 -18.28
CA HIS A 75 -5.12 -14.22 -19.47
C HIS A 75 -6.51 -14.84 -19.46
N HIS A 76 -7.57 -14.02 -19.56
CA HIS A 76 -8.95 -14.50 -19.41
C HIS A 76 -9.47 -15.30 -20.61
N HIS A 77 -8.90 -15.10 -21.79
CA HIS A 77 -9.36 -15.74 -23.03
C HIS A 77 -8.40 -16.84 -23.51
N SER A 78 -7.54 -17.31 -22.65
CA SER A 78 -6.62 -18.42 -22.93
C SER A 78 -6.13 -19.05 -21.61
N ASN A 79 -5.55 -20.23 -21.69
CA ASN A 79 -4.91 -20.88 -20.53
C ASN A 79 -3.53 -20.30 -20.21
N LYS A 80 -3.16 -19.17 -20.83
CA LYS A 80 -1.84 -18.56 -20.62
C LYS A 80 -1.76 -17.92 -19.24
N VAL A 81 -0.72 -18.31 -18.49
CA VAL A 81 -0.32 -17.72 -17.21
C VAL A 81 1.15 -17.33 -17.31
N GLU A 82 1.44 -16.08 -17.05
CA GLU A 82 2.81 -15.57 -16.97
C GLU A 82 3.17 -15.37 -15.49
N ARG A 83 4.37 -15.84 -15.09
CA ARG A 83 4.91 -15.63 -13.75
C ARG A 83 6.25 -14.93 -13.86
N HIS A 84 6.36 -13.83 -13.13
CA HIS A 84 7.57 -13.02 -13.07
C HIS A 84 8.05 -13.03 -11.62
N ARG A 85 9.30 -13.41 -11.41
CA ARG A 85 9.99 -13.28 -10.13
C ARG A 85 11.05 -12.22 -10.26
N PHE A 86 11.16 -11.41 -9.25
CA PHE A 86 12.11 -10.31 -9.21
C PHE A 86 13.24 -10.67 -8.23
N GLU A 87 14.47 -10.52 -8.66
CA GLU A 87 15.60 -10.54 -7.74
C GLU A 87 15.69 -9.16 -7.10
N THR A 88 15.32 -9.06 -5.86
CA THR A 88 15.40 -7.81 -5.12
C THR A 88 16.69 -7.79 -4.30
N THR A 89 17.36 -6.64 -4.30
CA THR A 89 18.48 -6.41 -3.40
C THR A 89 17.95 -6.30 -1.97
N ALA A 90 18.73 -6.79 -1.00
CA ALA A 90 18.36 -6.75 0.43
C ALA A 90 18.31 -5.34 1.02
N ASP A 91 18.62 -4.32 0.24
CA ASP A 91 18.62 -2.90 0.65
C ASP A 91 17.20 -2.39 0.88
N GLY A 92 17.05 -1.45 1.80
CA GLY A 92 15.81 -0.95 2.34
C GLY A 92 14.66 -0.82 1.32
N HIS A 93 13.50 -1.34 1.67
CA HIS A 93 12.29 -1.40 0.82
C HIS A 93 12.55 -1.98 -0.59
N HIS A 94 13.39 -3.04 -0.69
CA HIS A 94 13.74 -3.70 -1.95
C HIS A 94 14.34 -2.73 -3.00
N GLY A 95 15.16 -1.79 -2.54
CA GLY A 95 15.81 -0.78 -3.39
C GLY A 95 14.95 0.46 -3.66
N GLY A 96 13.71 0.51 -3.15
CA GLY A 96 12.80 1.64 -3.35
C GLY A 96 13.35 2.96 -2.80
N ASP A 97 14.02 2.93 -1.66
CA ASP A 97 14.63 4.11 -1.04
C ASP A 97 15.73 4.71 -1.91
N THR A 98 16.55 3.86 -2.53
CA THR A 98 17.60 4.29 -3.46
C THR A 98 17.00 4.93 -4.71
N GLU A 99 15.92 4.34 -5.27
CA GLU A 99 15.25 4.90 -6.44
C GLU A 99 14.56 6.23 -6.11
N LEU A 100 13.95 6.35 -4.94
CA LEU A 100 13.37 7.61 -4.46
C LEU A 100 14.43 8.71 -4.35
N ALA A 101 15.58 8.41 -3.75
CA ALA A 101 16.68 9.35 -3.63
C ALA A 101 17.23 9.78 -5.01
N ARG A 102 17.40 8.84 -5.94
CA ARG A 102 17.83 9.13 -7.32
C ARG A 102 16.82 10.01 -8.06
N ASP A 103 15.52 9.73 -7.89
CA ASP A 103 14.47 10.53 -8.50
C ASP A 103 14.50 11.97 -7.98
N PHE A 104 14.57 12.13 -6.67
CA PHE A 104 14.67 13.42 -6.01
C PHE A 104 15.87 14.25 -6.51
N LEU A 105 17.07 13.65 -6.52
CA LEU A 105 18.27 14.31 -7.05
C LEU A 105 18.14 14.66 -8.53
N GLY A 106 17.46 13.82 -9.31
CA GLY A 106 17.19 14.08 -10.72
C GLY A 106 16.25 15.27 -10.95
N VAL A 107 15.24 15.41 -10.12
CA VAL A 107 14.30 16.54 -10.11
C VAL A 107 15.03 17.83 -9.70
N LEU A 108 15.81 17.81 -8.62
CA LEU A 108 16.59 18.96 -8.17
C LEU A 108 17.55 19.46 -9.25
N ALA A 109 18.15 18.55 -10.00
CA ALA A 109 19.06 18.88 -11.10
C ALA A 109 18.35 19.29 -12.41
N GLY A 110 17.02 19.40 -12.42
CA GLY A 110 16.23 19.74 -13.61
C GLY A 110 16.26 18.69 -14.72
N ARG A 111 16.70 17.45 -14.42
CA ARG A 111 16.87 16.38 -15.42
C ARG A 111 15.62 15.52 -15.64
N ARG A 112 14.63 15.60 -14.74
CA ARG A 112 13.38 14.84 -14.82
C ARG A 112 12.25 15.48 -14.02
N VAL A 113 11.03 15.06 -14.32
CA VAL A 113 9.85 15.38 -13.53
C VAL A 113 9.70 14.31 -12.46
N SER A 114 9.20 14.66 -11.28
CA SER A 114 8.96 13.73 -10.18
C SER A 114 8.00 12.62 -10.59
N ARG A 115 8.33 11.39 -10.25
CA ARG A 115 7.42 10.24 -10.37
C ARG A 115 6.35 10.22 -9.28
N SER A 116 6.59 10.94 -8.18
CA SER A 116 5.66 11.07 -7.05
C SER A 116 5.40 12.55 -6.81
N PRO A 117 4.62 13.22 -7.67
CA PRO A 117 4.34 14.65 -7.53
C PRO A 117 3.52 14.91 -6.25
N LEU A 118 3.58 16.16 -5.78
CA LEU A 118 2.90 16.60 -4.56
C LEU A 118 1.39 16.33 -4.62
N GLU A 119 0.79 16.50 -5.78
CA GLU A 119 -0.64 16.29 -6.02
C GLU A 119 -1.06 14.84 -5.73
N ALA A 120 -0.23 13.86 -6.10
CA ALA A 120 -0.47 12.45 -5.78
C ALA A 120 -0.39 12.19 -4.28
N GLY A 121 0.53 12.85 -3.58
CA GLY A 121 0.63 12.81 -2.12
C GLY A 121 -0.59 13.41 -1.44
N ILE A 122 -1.03 14.58 -1.87
CA ILE A 122 -2.24 15.26 -1.37
C ILE A 122 -3.47 14.37 -1.57
N LEU A 123 -3.65 13.81 -2.77
CA LEU A 123 -4.77 12.90 -3.05
C LEU A 123 -4.75 11.69 -2.13
N SER A 124 -3.59 11.09 -1.91
CA SER A 124 -3.42 9.94 -1.01
C SER A 124 -3.87 10.27 0.43
N VAL A 125 -3.42 11.42 0.96
CA VAL A 125 -3.81 11.88 2.29
C VAL A 125 -5.32 12.18 2.35
N LYS A 126 -5.87 12.83 1.33
CA LYS A 126 -7.31 13.10 1.23
C LYS A 126 -8.12 11.81 1.29
N MET A 127 -7.72 10.78 0.55
CA MET A 127 -8.40 9.48 0.58
C MET A 127 -8.36 8.84 1.98
N CYS A 128 -7.24 8.93 2.69
CA CYS A 128 -7.14 8.42 4.07
C CYS A 128 -8.08 9.18 5.02
N LEU A 129 -8.14 10.51 4.92
CA LEU A 129 -9.04 11.33 5.73
C LEU A 129 -10.51 11.00 5.43
N MET A 130 -10.87 10.85 4.16
CA MET A 130 -12.23 10.46 3.76
C MET A 130 -12.61 9.07 4.28
N ALA A 131 -11.68 8.10 4.27
CA ALA A 131 -11.93 6.78 4.85
C ALA A 131 -12.19 6.86 6.36
N ARG A 132 -11.42 7.68 7.07
CA ARG A 132 -11.66 7.98 8.51
C ARG A 132 -13.04 8.59 8.72
N ASP A 133 -13.37 9.62 7.98
CA ASP A 133 -14.64 10.36 8.12
C ASP A 133 -15.83 9.45 7.76
N SER A 134 -15.69 8.59 6.74
CA SER A 134 -16.68 7.57 6.40
C SER A 134 -16.91 6.59 7.57
N CYS A 135 -15.84 6.15 8.21
CA CYS A 135 -15.93 5.27 9.38
C CYS A 135 -16.66 5.97 10.55
N GLN A 136 -16.38 7.24 10.79
CA GLN A 136 -16.97 8.00 11.89
C GLN A 136 -18.46 8.34 11.65
N THR A 137 -18.83 8.64 10.41
CA THR A 137 -20.17 9.08 10.04
C THR A 137 -21.08 7.94 9.57
N GLY A 138 -20.52 6.77 9.25
CA GLY A 138 -21.27 5.64 8.65
C GLY A 138 -21.78 5.94 7.24
N SER A 139 -21.20 6.91 6.53
CA SER A 139 -21.63 7.35 5.20
C SER A 139 -20.48 7.44 4.21
N PHE A 140 -20.77 7.30 2.91
CA PHE A 140 -19.80 7.54 1.87
C PHE A 140 -19.36 9.01 1.87
N GLN A 141 -18.07 9.22 1.66
CA GLN A 141 -17.48 10.53 1.44
C GLN A 141 -17.18 10.72 -0.04
N VAL A 142 -17.38 11.95 -0.54
CA VAL A 142 -17.13 12.29 -1.96
C VAL A 142 -15.95 13.25 -2.03
N ALA A 143 -15.02 13.01 -3.00
CA ALA A 143 -13.79 13.78 -3.16
C ALA A 143 -14.00 15.10 -3.92
#